data_253715f5258c0402b872d524d8aeb261
#
_entry.id   253715f5258c0402b872d524d8aeb261
#
_cell.length_a   1.000
_cell.length_b   1.000
_cell.length_c   1.000
_cell.angle_alpha   90.00
_cell.angle_beta   90.00
_cell.angle_gamma   90.00
#
_symmetry.space_group_name_H-M   'P 1'
#
loop_
_entity.id
_entity.type
_entity.pdbx_description
1 polymer ?
#
loop_
_entity_poly.entity_id
_entity_poly.type
_entity_poly.pdbx_seq_one_letter_code
_entity_poly.pdbx_strand_id
1 'polypeptide(L)'
;MRSALLIFLLALPMLAQAASPTVLSAADVPALVKPPTHGERIIALWALDCAYCEANLEALATLQKAHPHDVELVTVATDNIAQADAIEQRLQAAGVAEYPAHAYADAAPDRINFLIDPSWGGETPRVLVIRADGSRVGISGALTAAQLQKLQ
;
A
#
# COMPACT_ATOMS: atom_id res chain seq x y z
N MET A 1 -59.05 -16.68 4.57
CA MET A 1 -57.77 -16.98 5.21
C MET A 1 -56.66 -16.69 4.17
N ARG A 2 -55.98 -15.56 4.30
CA ARG A 2 -54.90 -15.13 3.38
C ARG A 2 -53.54 -15.35 4.10
N SER A 3 -52.81 -16.40 3.69
CA SER A 3 -51.50 -16.69 4.21
C SER A 3 -50.47 -15.75 3.54
N ALA A 4 -49.92 -14.84 4.32
CA ALA A 4 -48.81 -13.99 3.88
C ALA A 4 -47.51 -14.79 4.00
N LEU A 5 -46.89 -15.07 2.86
CA LEU A 5 -45.57 -15.70 2.77
C LEU A 5 -44.50 -14.62 3.00
N LEU A 6 -43.88 -14.63 4.18
CA LEU A 6 -42.75 -13.78 4.51
C LEU A 6 -41.48 -14.37 3.85
N ILE A 7 -41.03 -13.72 2.78
CA ILE A 7 -39.74 -14.03 2.14
C ILE A 7 -38.65 -13.34 2.97
N PHE A 8 -37.92 -14.15 3.73
CA PHE A 8 -36.69 -13.70 4.43
C PHE A 8 -35.54 -13.64 3.41
N LEU A 9 -35.18 -12.43 2.94
CA LEU A 9 -33.96 -12.21 2.17
C LEU A 9 -32.78 -12.35 3.12
N LEU A 10 -32.06 -13.46 3.04
CA LEU A 10 -30.74 -13.61 3.64
C LEU A 10 -29.76 -12.73 2.85
N ALA A 11 -29.39 -11.60 3.42
CA ALA A 11 -28.24 -10.83 2.95
C ALA A 11 -26.96 -11.60 3.33
N LEU A 12 -26.35 -12.28 2.36
CA LEU A 12 -24.99 -12.83 2.53
C LEU A 12 -24.01 -11.65 2.65
N PRO A 13 -23.16 -11.64 3.67
CA PRO A 13 -22.07 -10.67 3.71
C PRO A 13 -21.14 -10.96 2.51
N MET A 14 -20.96 -9.97 1.63
CA MET A 14 -19.87 -9.97 0.65
C MET A 14 -18.57 -9.91 1.45
N LEU A 15 -17.88 -11.04 1.53
CA LEU A 15 -16.48 -11.06 1.95
C LEU A 15 -15.70 -10.26 0.90
N ALA A 16 -15.25 -9.07 1.27
CA ALA A 16 -14.31 -8.32 0.46
C ALA A 16 -13.05 -9.19 0.32
N GLN A 17 -12.84 -9.75 -0.85
CA GLN A 17 -11.61 -10.49 -1.15
C GLN A 17 -10.48 -9.46 -1.22
N ALA A 18 -9.48 -9.66 -0.36
CA ALA A 18 -8.23 -8.93 -0.45
C ALA A 18 -7.65 -9.14 -1.86
N ALA A 19 -7.24 -8.05 -2.51
CA ALA A 19 -6.59 -8.16 -3.81
C ALA A 19 -5.19 -8.77 -3.61
N SER A 20 -4.90 -9.87 -4.29
CA SER A 20 -3.56 -10.43 -4.30
C SER A 20 -2.56 -9.42 -4.88
N PRO A 21 -1.31 -9.35 -4.36
CA PRO A 21 -0.33 -8.41 -4.85
C PRO A 21 -0.03 -8.65 -6.34
N THR A 22 0.14 -7.58 -7.09
CA THR A 22 0.53 -7.63 -8.50
C THR A 22 2.04 -7.54 -8.65
N VAL A 23 2.58 -8.15 -9.70
CA VAL A 23 4.02 -8.10 -9.99
C VAL A 23 4.43 -6.66 -10.33
N LEU A 24 5.51 -6.18 -9.72
CA LEU A 24 6.15 -4.91 -10.05
C LEU A 24 7.50 -5.19 -10.72
N SER A 25 7.59 -4.90 -11.99
CA SER A 25 8.84 -4.88 -12.73
C SER A 25 9.41 -3.47 -12.88
N ALA A 26 10.66 -3.34 -13.30
CA ALA A 26 11.26 -2.04 -13.60
C ALA A 26 10.47 -1.23 -14.66
N ALA A 27 9.77 -1.90 -15.57
CA ALA A 27 8.96 -1.27 -16.62
C ALA A 27 7.66 -0.64 -16.04
N ASP A 28 7.18 -1.13 -14.91
CA ASP A 28 5.93 -0.67 -14.28
C ASP A 28 6.16 0.54 -13.37
N VAL A 29 7.40 0.76 -12.90
CA VAL A 29 7.73 1.83 -11.95
C VAL A 29 7.32 3.23 -12.43
N PRO A 30 7.48 3.63 -13.71
CA PRO A 30 7.04 4.95 -14.16
C PRO A 30 5.55 5.23 -13.91
N ALA A 31 4.69 4.21 -14.02
CA ALA A 31 3.28 4.32 -13.72
C ALA A 31 3.02 4.43 -12.20
N LEU A 32 3.74 3.64 -11.40
CA LEU A 32 3.65 3.65 -9.94
C LEU A 32 4.01 5.03 -9.37
N VAL A 33 5.11 5.64 -9.83
CA VAL A 33 5.63 6.92 -9.30
C VAL A 33 5.07 8.16 -10.01
N LYS A 34 4.07 8.00 -10.86
CA LYS A 34 3.40 9.13 -11.52
C LYS A 34 2.67 9.99 -10.47
N PRO A 35 2.82 11.32 -10.49
CA PRO A 35 2.06 12.21 -9.62
C PRO A 35 0.54 11.97 -9.74
N PRO A 36 -0.22 12.00 -8.63
CA PRO A 36 -1.67 11.98 -8.68
C PRO A 36 -2.22 13.28 -9.30
N THR A 37 -3.48 13.31 -9.67
CA THR A 37 -4.12 14.50 -10.25
C THR A 37 -4.42 15.56 -9.21
N HIS A 38 -4.58 15.16 -7.94
CA HIS A 38 -4.77 16.02 -6.77
C HIS A 38 -4.27 15.28 -5.52
N GLY A 39 -4.09 16.01 -4.44
CA GLY A 39 -3.62 15.44 -3.18
C GLY A 39 -2.22 14.82 -3.28
N GLU A 40 -2.05 13.68 -2.64
CA GLU A 40 -0.78 12.97 -2.62
C GLU A 40 -0.96 11.46 -2.77
N ARG A 41 0.01 10.83 -3.42
CA ARG A 41 0.17 9.38 -3.43
C ARG A 41 1.26 8.99 -2.45
N ILE A 42 0.92 8.09 -1.54
CA ILE A 42 1.84 7.52 -0.57
C ILE A 42 2.16 6.08 -1.01
N ILE A 43 3.44 5.82 -1.28
CA ILE A 43 3.95 4.49 -1.57
C ILE A 43 4.65 3.98 -0.31
N ALA A 44 4.08 2.97 0.32
CA ALA A 44 4.64 2.30 1.48
C ALA A 44 5.49 1.09 1.03
N LEU A 45 6.81 1.21 1.12
CA LEU A 45 7.75 0.13 0.81
C LEU A 45 8.09 -0.63 2.09
N TRP A 46 7.90 -1.94 2.05
CA TRP A 46 7.97 -2.80 3.21
C TRP A 46 8.51 -4.20 2.85
N ALA A 47 8.88 -5.02 3.84
CA ALA A 47 9.34 -6.38 3.64
C ALA A 47 8.76 -7.32 4.71
N LEU A 48 8.72 -8.61 4.41
CA LEU A 48 8.21 -9.65 5.32
C LEU A 48 9.03 -9.77 6.62
N ASP A 49 10.33 -9.52 6.55
CA ASP A 49 11.27 -9.58 7.68
C ASP A 49 11.45 -8.24 8.42
N CYS A 50 10.65 -7.23 8.07
CA CYS A 50 10.77 -5.88 8.62
C CYS A 50 9.93 -5.71 9.90
N ALA A 51 10.59 -5.52 11.04
CA ALA A 51 9.94 -5.45 12.36
C ALA A 51 9.05 -4.20 12.56
N TYR A 52 9.30 -3.10 11.85
CA TYR A 52 8.57 -1.83 11.99
C TYR A 52 7.57 -1.55 10.88
N CYS A 53 7.52 -2.42 9.86
CA CYS A 53 6.72 -2.17 8.67
C CYS A 53 5.22 -2.23 8.95
N GLU A 54 4.77 -3.17 9.78
CA GLU A 54 3.35 -3.33 10.11
C GLU A 54 2.77 -2.08 10.76
N ALA A 55 3.45 -1.53 11.76
CA ALA A 55 3.02 -0.30 12.43
C ALA A 55 2.96 0.90 11.47
N ASN A 56 3.90 1.00 10.51
CA ASN A 56 3.84 2.04 9.48
C ASN A 56 2.64 1.85 8.55
N LEU A 57 2.36 0.62 8.11
CA LEU A 57 1.22 0.31 7.26
C LEU A 57 -0.11 0.66 7.94
N GLU A 58 -0.29 0.28 9.21
CA GLU A 58 -1.47 0.61 10.02
C GLU A 58 -1.67 2.13 10.17
N ALA A 59 -0.58 2.85 10.45
CA ALA A 59 -0.63 4.31 10.58
C ALA A 59 -1.01 5.00 9.26
N LEU A 60 -0.47 4.53 8.13
CA LEU A 60 -0.79 5.05 6.80
C LEU A 60 -2.23 4.72 6.36
N ALA A 61 -2.74 3.53 6.71
CA ALA A 61 -4.14 3.19 6.48
C ALA A 61 -5.08 4.09 7.28
N THR A 62 -4.71 4.40 8.53
CA THR A 62 -5.47 5.33 9.38
C THR A 62 -5.49 6.73 8.77
N LEU A 63 -4.35 7.21 8.28
CA LEU A 63 -4.23 8.49 7.59
C LEU A 63 -5.12 8.52 6.34
N GLN A 64 -5.04 7.50 5.49
CA GLN A 64 -5.83 7.41 4.26
C GLN A 64 -7.34 7.40 4.55
N LYS A 65 -7.78 6.67 5.58
CA LYS A 65 -9.19 6.64 5.99
C LYS A 65 -9.69 7.99 6.50
N ALA A 66 -8.81 8.79 7.12
CA ALA A 66 -9.13 10.16 7.54
C ALA A 66 -9.20 11.14 6.36
N HIS A 67 -8.45 10.88 5.28
CA HIS A 67 -8.33 11.75 4.10
C HIS A 67 -8.54 10.98 2.79
N PRO A 68 -9.71 10.32 2.59
CA PRO A 68 -9.92 9.35 1.50
C PRO A 68 -9.94 9.97 0.10
N HIS A 69 -10.10 11.29 0.00
CA HIS A 69 -10.12 12.00 -1.28
C HIS A 69 -8.77 12.63 -1.63
N ASP A 70 -7.90 12.84 -0.64
CA ASP A 70 -6.64 13.55 -0.82
C ASP A 70 -5.42 12.63 -0.74
N VAL A 71 -5.56 11.44 -0.16
CA VAL A 71 -4.48 10.46 0.01
C VAL A 71 -4.78 9.18 -0.76
N GLU A 72 -3.91 8.86 -1.72
CA GLU A 72 -3.84 7.55 -2.37
C GLU A 72 -2.77 6.71 -1.68
N LEU A 73 -3.15 5.59 -1.05
CA LEU A 73 -2.20 4.66 -0.44
C LEU A 73 -1.95 3.47 -1.38
N VAL A 74 -0.68 3.18 -1.66
CA VAL A 74 -0.22 2.01 -2.40
C VAL A 74 0.84 1.31 -1.58
N THR A 75 0.79 -0.01 -1.49
CA THR A 75 1.79 -0.81 -0.78
C THR A 75 2.68 -1.58 -1.75
N VAL A 76 3.97 -1.63 -1.45
CA VAL A 76 4.96 -2.35 -2.27
C VAL A 76 5.82 -3.22 -1.36
N ALA A 77 5.66 -4.53 -1.44
CA ALA A 77 6.58 -5.47 -0.82
C ALA A 77 7.87 -5.54 -1.66
N THR A 78 9.01 -5.40 -1.00
CA THR A 78 10.32 -5.59 -1.64
C THR A 78 10.68 -7.08 -1.79
N ASP A 79 9.86 -7.94 -1.19
CA ASP A 79 9.95 -9.39 -1.37
C ASP A 79 9.51 -9.81 -2.78
N ASN A 80 9.99 -10.98 -3.20
CA ASN A 80 9.65 -11.55 -4.48
C ASN A 80 8.17 -11.97 -4.54
N ILE A 81 7.51 -11.74 -5.68
CA ILE A 81 6.12 -12.13 -5.93
C ILE A 81 5.85 -13.63 -5.70
N ALA A 82 6.87 -14.47 -5.76
CA ALA A 82 6.74 -15.89 -5.41
C ALA A 82 6.29 -16.11 -3.96
N GLN A 83 6.41 -15.09 -3.09
CA GLN A 83 5.94 -15.08 -1.70
C GLN A 83 4.54 -14.42 -1.54
N ALA A 84 3.75 -14.35 -2.61
CA ALA A 84 2.46 -13.65 -2.64
C ALA A 84 1.54 -14.04 -1.47
N ASP A 85 1.45 -15.32 -1.11
CA ASP A 85 0.59 -15.78 0.00
C ASP A 85 1.02 -15.19 1.36
N ALA A 86 2.32 -15.13 1.62
CA ALA A 86 2.86 -14.55 2.86
C ALA A 86 2.68 -13.02 2.87
N ILE A 87 2.85 -12.37 1.72
CA ILE A 87 2.62 -10.94 1.53
C ILE A 87 1.15 -10.60 1.80
N GLU A 88 0.23 -11.36 1.20
CA GLU A 88 -1.21 -11.17 1.40
C GLU A 88 -1.62 -11.33 2.88
N GLN A 89 -1.13 -12.38 3.55
CA GLN A 89 -1.37 -12.58 4.98
C GLN A 89 -0.88 -11.40 5.83
N ARG A 90 0.30 -10.84 5.53
CA ARG A 90 0.82 -9.67 6.24
C ARG A 90 0.00 -8.41 5.97
N LEU A 91 -0.44 -8.17 4.74
CA LEU A 91 -1.31 -7.05 4.40
C LEU A 91 -2.68 -7.15 5.10
N GLN A 92 -3.22 -8.36 5.22
CA GLN A 92 -4.44 -8.60 5.98
C GLN A 92 -4.24 -8.30 7.48
N ALA A 93 -3.15 -8.78 8.07
CA ALA A 93 -2.83 -8.54 9.48
C ALA A 93 -2.66 -7.03 9.78
N ALA A 94 -2.03 -6.29 8.89
CA ALA A 94 -1.85 -4.83 9.00
C ALA A 94 -3.10 -4.01 8.63
N GLY A 95 -4.21 -4.64 8.23
CA GLY A 95 -5.45 -3.95 7.85
C GLY A 95 -5.35 -3.09 6.59
N VAL A 96 -4.45 -3.47 5.66
CA VAL A 96 -4.17 -2.73 4.41
C VAL A 96 -4.46 -3.55 3.15
N ALA A 97 -5.08 -4.69 3.26
CA ALA A 97 -5.37 -5.59 2.15
C ALA A 97 -6.37 -5.02 1.10
N GLU A 98 -7.07 -3.95 1.44
CA GLU A 98 -8.00 -3.25 0.54
C GLU A 98 -7.31 -2.28 -0.43
N TYR A 99 -6.04 -1.93 -0.17
CA TYR A 99 -5.28 -1.00 -1.00
C TYR A 99 -4.53 -1.71 -2.13
N PRO A 100 -4.23 -1.01 -3.24
CA PRO A 100 -3.37 -1.55 -4.29
C PRO A 100 -2.05 -2.05 -3.70
N ALA A 101 -1.70 -3.29 -4.02
CA ALA A 101 -0.51 -3.95 -3.51
C ALA A 101 0.35 -4.50 -4.65
N HIS A 102 1.65 -4.33 -4.53
CA HIS A 102 2.63 -4.86 -5.45
C HIS A 102 3.70 -5.66 -4.72
N ALA A 103 4.35 -6.55 -5.44
CA ALA A 103 5.54 -7.26 -4.98
C ALA A 103 6.56 -7.35 -6.12
N TYR A 104 7.85 -7.37 -5.80
CA TYR A 104 8.90 -7.29 -6.81
C TYR A 104 8.90 -8.50 -7.74
N ALA A 105 9.07 -8.21 -9.04
CA ALA A 105 9.54 -9.20 -9.99
C ALA A 105 11.01 -9.56 -9.68
N ASP A 106 11.37 -10.78 -10.00
CA ASP A 106 12.53 -11.49 -9.50
C ASP A 106 13.92 -10.89 -9.79
N ALA A 107 14.10 -10.08 -10.81
CA ALA A 107 15.43 -10.08 -11.42
C ALA A 107 16.38 -8.94 -11.02
N ALA A 108 15.94 -7.85 -10.40
CA ALA A 108 16.82 -6.72 -10.11
C ALA A 108 16.22 -5.76 -9.07
N PRO A 109 16.18 -6.11 -7.78
CA PRO A 109 15.60 -5.27 -6.73
C PRO A 109 16.27 -3.89 -6.68
N ASP A 110 17.58 -3.80 -6.79
CA ASP A 110 18.32 -2.53 -6.77
C ASP A 110 17.90 -1.58 -7.88
N ARG A 111 17.61 -2.12 -9.07
CA ARG A 111 17.13 -1.32 -10.19
C ARG A 111 15.72 -0.79 -9.93
N ILE A 112 14.84 -1.62 -9.37
CA ILE A 112 13.48 -1.21 -9.01
C ILE A 112 13.54 -0.12 -7.92
N ASN A 113 14.34 -0.34 -6.87
CA ASN A 113 14.56 0.63 -5.80
C ASN A 113 15.01 2.00 -6.36
N PHE A 114 16.04 1.99 -7.20
CA PHE A 114 16.57 3.21 -7.81
C PHE A 114 15.54 3.94 -8.68
N LEU A 115 14.71 3.21 -9.43
CA LEU A 115 13.66 3.80 -10.26
C LEU A 115 12.52 4.38 -9.44
N ILE A 116 12.19 3.78 -8.29
CA ILE A 116 11.18 4.29 -7.36
C ILE A 116 11.67 5.58 -6.72
N ASP A 117 12.87 5.53 -6.12
CA ASP A 117 13.47 6.65 -5.41
C ASP A 117 15.01 6.54 -5.48
N PRO A 118 15.68 7.35 -6.33
CA PRO A 118 17.13 7.30 -6.47
C PRO A 118 17.93 7.62 -5.20
N SER A 119 17.29 8.23 -4.19
CA SER A 119 17.90 8.54 -2.90
C SER A 119 17.77 7.42 -1.87
N TRP A 120 17.07 6.34 -2.22
CA TRP A 120 16.78 5.23 -1.31
C TRP A 120 17.76 4.06 -1.50
N GLY A 121 18.34 3.60 -0.41
CA GLY A 121 19.29 2.48 -0.41
C GLY A 121 18.66 1.08 -0.34
N GLY A 122 17.33 0.97 -0.32
CA GLY A 122 16.62 -0.33 -0.22
C GLY A 122 16.23 -0.74 1.20
N GLU A 123 16.53 0.08 2.21
CA GLU A 123 16.13 -0.18 3.60
C GLU A 123 14.60 -0.06 3.78
N THR A 124 14.01 -0.93 4.61
CA THR A 124 12.58 -0.91 4.97
C THR A 124 12.39 -0.68 6.48
N PRO A 125 11.31 0.01 6.89
CA PRO A 125 10.30 0.63 6.05
C PRO A 125 10.76 1.91 5.36
N ARG A 126 10.26 2.15 4.15
CA ARG A 126 10.42 3.42 3.43
C ARG A 126 9.04 3.91 3.01
N VAL A 127 8.78 5.20 3.15
CA VAL A 127 7.58 5.86 2.64
C VAL A 127 8.02 6.90 1.62
N LEU A 128 7.49 6.81 0.41
CA LEU A 128 7.66 7.83 -0.62
C LEU A 128 6.33 8.55 -0.82
N VAL A 129 6.33 9.85 -0.59
CA VAL A 129 5.18 10.74 -0.81
C VAL A 129 5.38 11.49 -2.11
N ILE A 130 4.40 11.44 -2.99
CA ILE A 130 4.41 12.11 -4.29
C ILE A 130 3.18 13.02 -4.35
N ARG A 131 3.38 14.32 -4.45
CA ARG A 131 2.29 15.31 -4.52
C ARG A 131 1.87 15.59 -5.96
N ALA A 132 0.70 16.18 -6.12
CA ALA A 132 0.13 16.52 -7.42
C ALA A 132 1.03 17.51 -8.21
N ASP A 133 1.82 18.35 -7.54
CA ASP A 133 2.79 19.27 -8.16
C ASP A 133 4.09 18.56 -8.61
N GLY A 134 4.21 17.25 -8.39
CA GLY A 134 5.37 16.43 -8.71
C GLY A 134 6.46 16.45 -7.65
N SER A 135 6.32 17.20 -6.56
CA SER A 135 7.27 17.18 -5.44
C SER A 135 7.24 15.82 -4.75
N ARG A 136 8.40 15.38 -4.23
CA ARG A 136 8.57 14.07 -3.59
C ARG A 136 9.29 14.21 -2.26
N VAL A 137 8.88 13.40 -1.29
CA VAL A 137 9.53 13.28 0.01
C VAL A 137 9.65 11.81 0.37
N GLY A 138 10.88 11.36 0.65
CA GLY A 138 11.16 10.01 1.13
C GLY A 138 11.43 10.01 2.63
N ILE A 139 10.82 9.09 3.37
CA ILE A 139 10.98 8.93 4.82
C ILE A 139 11.38 7.47 5.10
N SER A 140 12.55 7.26 5.72
CA SER A 140 13.01 5.93 6.14
C SER A 140 12.75 5.71 7.62
N GLY A 141 12.51 4.46 7.98
CA GLY A 141 12.32 4.02 9.36
C GLY A 141 10.87 4.15 9.85
N ALA A 142 10.69 3.95 11.15
CA ALA A 142 9.38 4.06 11.80
C ALA A 142 8.85 5.50 11.70
N LEU A 143 7.59 5.64 11.27
CA LEU A 143 6.93 6.95 11.18
C LEU A 143 6.65 7.51 12.57
N THR A 144 6.99 8.77 12.76
CA THR A 144 6.63 9.52 13.98
C THR A 144 5.29 10.23 13.80
N ALA A 145 4.62 10.57 14.90
CA ALA A 145 3.38 11.36 14.87
C ALA A 145 3.57 12.71 14.15
N ALA A 146 4.72 13.37 14.33
CA ALA A 146 5.03 14.63 13.68
C ALA A 146 5.22 14.48 12.15
N GLN A 147 5.73 13.33 11.68
CA GLN A 147 5.82 13.02 10.26
C GLN A 147 4.44 12.76 9.67
N LEU A 148 3.61 11.95 10.34
CA LEU A 148 2.24 11.68 9.91
C LEU A 148 1.38 12.96 9.80
N GLN A 149 1.55 13.92 10.73
CA GLN A 149 0.86 15.21 10.67
C GLN A 149 1.25 16.07 9.45
N LYS A 150 2.41 15.83 8.84
CA LYS A 150 2.86 16.55 7.64
C LYS A 150 2.40 15.92 6.32
N LEU A 151 1.80 14.74 6.41
CA LEU A 151 1.24 13.98 5.30
C LEU A 151 -0.28 14.20 5.23
N GLN A 152 -0.70 15.48 5.14
CA GLN A 152 -2.12 15.88 5.09
C GLN A 152 -2.34 16.99 4.08
#